data_f1129bf092e93979da302dc8b8f8b021
#
_entry.id   f1129bf092e93979da302dc8b8f8b021
#
_cell.length_a   1.000
_cell.length_b   1.000
_cell.length_c   1.000
_cell.angle_alpha   90.00
_cell.angle_beta   90.00
_cell.angle_gamma   90.00
#
_symmetry.space_group_name_H-M   'P 1'
#
loop_
_entity.id
_entity.type
_entity.pdbx_description
1 polymer ?
#
loop_
_entity_poly.entity_id
_entity_poly.type
_entity_poly.pdbx_seq_one_letter_code
_entity_poly.pdbx_strand_id
1 'polypeptide(L)'
;MNTEKYEKLEKLGEGTFGVVFKAKNNFTNEIVALKKIRKQQDEEGVPSSALREIALLKELQHVNIVKLIEVVNTIKKLTLVFEYVPQDLKKIIDETNDGKGLNKLTIKVSINYIFSLIFIKLYVELIIYINIKFFIEILSQVIY
;
A
#
# COMPACT_ATOMS: atom_id res chain seq x y z
N MET A 1 8.13 -5.33 19.47
CA MET A 1 7.77 -5.97 18.20
C MET A 1 7.88 -7.44 18.40
N ASN A 2 6.78 -8.14 18.31
CA ASN A 2 6.85 -9.60 18.35
C ASN A 2 7.57 -10.06 17.07
N THR A 3 8.90 -10.13 17.15
CA THR A 3 9.76 -10.66 16.06
C THR A 3 9.42 -12.12 15.75
N GLU A 4 8.62 -12.73 16.60
CA GLU A 4 8.11 -14.09 16.47
C GLU A 4 6.95 -14.24 15.51
N LYS A 5 6.17 -13.16 15.24
CA LYS A 5 4.99 -13.24 14.36
C LYS A 5 5.35 -13.37 12.89
N TYR A 6 6.40 -12.68 12.44
CA TYR A 6 6.81 -12.64 11.03
C TYR A 6 8.28 -12.98 10.89
N GLU A 7 8.56 -14.10 10.24
CA GLU A 7 9.89 -14.53 9.83
C GLU A 7 10.22 -13.94 8.47
N LYS A 8 11.32 -13.16 8.37
CA LYS A 8 11.78 -12.62 7.10
C LYS A 8 12.48 -13.69 6.30
N LEU A 9 12.10 -13.84 5.05
CA LEU A 9 12.67 -14.79 4.10
C LEU A 9 13.70 -14.11 3.20
N GLU A 10 13.26 -13.16 2.36
CA GLU A 10 14.12 -12.51 1.38
C GLU A 10 13.78 -11.01 1.24
N LYS A 11 14.75 -10.22 0.81
CA LYS A 11 14.56 -8.81 0.46
C LYS A 11 14.02 -8.72 -0.96
N LEU A 12 12.83 -8.13 -1.14
CA LEU A 12 12.19 -7.94 -2.43
C LEU A 12 12.62 -6.66 -3.12
N GLY A 13 12.88 -5.60 -2.35
CA GLY A 13 13.29 -4.32 -2.91
C GLY A 13 13.60 -3.27 -1.84
N GLU A 14 14.25 -2.19 -2.29
CA GLU A 14 14.53 -1.01 -1.49
C GLU A 14 14.32 0.24 -2.33
N GLY A 15 13.71 1.26 -1.72
CA GLY A 15 13.44 2.55 -2.37
C GLY A 15 13.45 3.69 -1.36
N THR A 16 13.07 4.88 -1.84
CA THR A 16 13.02 6.13 -1.05
C THR A 16 12.17 5.98 0.21
N PHE A 17 11.09 5.24 0.14
CA PHE A 17 10.12 5.08 1.24
C PHE A 17 10.46 3.95 2.21
N GLY A 18 11.49 3.15 1.94
CA GLY A 18 11.89 2.05 2.82
C GLY A 18 12.28 0.77 2.12
N VAL A 19 12.22 -0.34 2.86
CA VAL A 19 12.65 -1.66 2.39
C VAL A 19 11.49 -2.64 2.47
N VAL A 20 11.31 -3.44 1.43
CA VAL A 20 10.29 -4.48 1.35
C VAL A 20 10.94 -5.86 1.47
N PHE A 21 10.35 -6.70 2.32
CA PHE A 21 10.77 -8.08 2.53
C PHE A 21 9.61 -9.03 2.28
N LYS A 22 9.87 -10.17 1.67
CA LYS A 22 9.02 -11.34 1.75
C LYS A 22 9.18 -11.94 3.13
N ALA A 23 8.08 -12.32 3.76
CA ALA A 23 8.08 -12.89 5.09
C ALA A 23 7.00 -13.96 5.22
N LYS A 24 7.14 -14.80 6.24
CA LYS A 24 6.17 -15.81 6.62
C LYS A 24 5.53 -15.42 7.94
N ASN A 25 4.22 -15.49 8.02
CA ASN A 25 3.50 -15.41 9.27
C ASN A 25 3.61 -16.76 10.00
N ASN A 26 4.26 -16.78 11.16
CA ASN A 26 4.52 -18.00 11.90
C ASN A 26 3.26 -18.64 12.51
N PHE A 27 2.15 -17.90 12.62
CA PHE A 27 0.90 -18.43 13.15
C PHE A 27 -0.01 -19.01 12.06
N THR A 28 -0.09 -18.33 10.91
CA THR A 28 -0.97 -18.75 9.79
C THR A 28 -0.24 -19.50 8.69
N ASN A 29 1.10 -19.51 8.71
CA ASN A 29 2.00 -20.01 7.65
C ASN A 29 1.85 -19.27 6.31
N GLU A 30 1.10 -18.19 6.24
CA GLU A 30 0.91 -17.40 5.03
C GLU A 30 2.15 -16.58 4.69
N ILE A 31 2.40 -16.44 3.40
CA ILE A 31 3.44 -15.55 2.90
C ILE A 31 2.88 -14.14 2.76
N VAL A 32 3.62 -13.16 3.26
CA VAL A 32 3.26 -11.73 3.29
C VAL A 32 4.42 -10.87 2.81
N ALA A 33 4.12 -9.63 2.44
CA ALA A 33 5.11 -8.61 2.15
C ALA A 33 5.20 -7.59 3.30
N LEU A 34 6.38 -7.39 3.87
CA LEU A 34 6.66 -6.43 4.93
C LEU A 34 7.32 -5.19 4.36
N LYS A 35 6.59 -4.08 4.27
CA LYS A 35 7.15 -2.76 3.91
C LYS A 35 7.56 -2.03 5.17
N LYS A 36 8.86 -1.91 5.40
CA LYS A 36 9.42 -1.14 6.52
C LYS A 36 9.65 0.30 6.09
N ILE A 37 8.89 1.21 6.68
CA ILE A 37 9.00 2.64 6.43
C ILE A 37 10.11 3.20 7.32
N ARG A 38 11.03 3.98 6.74
CA ARG A 38 12.05 4.71 7.48
C ARG A 38 11.38 5.90 8.17
N LYS A 39 11.47 5.96 9.49
CA LYS A 39 11.14 7.19 10.23
C LYS A 39 12.32 8.15 10.06
N GLN A 40 12.07 9.39 9.70
CA GLN A 40 13.09 10.43 9.70
C GLN A 40 13.52 10.67 11.15
N GLN A 41 14.83 10.84 11.37
CA GLN A 41 15.41 10.93 12.73
C GLN A 41 14.98 12.20 13.47
N ASP A 42 14.54 13.23 12.73
CA ASP A 42 14.22 14.56 13.27
C ASP A 42 12.71 14.77 13.51
N GLU A 43 11.84 13.84 13.13
CA GLU A 43 10.40 13.93 13.37
C GLU A 43 9.97 12.93 14.47
N GLU A 44 9.47 13.45 15.58
CA GLU A 44 8.77 12.66 16.59
C GLU A 44 7.46 12.13 15.99
N GLY A 45 7.52 10.97 15.32
CA GLY A 45 6.30 10.32 14.89
C GLY A 45 6.32 9.69 13.51
N VAL A 46 5.14 9.33 13.04
CA VAL A 46 4.89 8.81 11.69
C VAL A 46 4.57 9.99 10.78
N PRO A 47 5.22 10.12 9.61
CA PRO A 47 4.90 11.18 8.65
C PRO A 47 3.40 11.24 8.34
N SER A 48 2.82 12.44 8.29
CA SER A 48 1.38 12.61 8.03
C SER A 48 0.95 12.02 6.68
N SER A 49 1.83 12.03 5.68
CA SER A 49 1.63 11.37 4.39
C SER A 49 1.46 9.86 4.53
N ALA A 50 2.28 9.22 5.37
CA ALA A 50 2.18 7.78 5.62
C ALA A 50 0.90 7.42 6.38
N LEU A 51 0.45 8.27 7.31
CA LEU A 51 -0.83 8.06 8.01
C LEU A 51 -2.02 8.13 7.07
N ARG A 52 -2.03 9.09 6.12
CA ARG A 52 -3.07 9.20 5.08
C ARG A 52 -3.07 7.98 4.16
N GLU A 53 -1.89 7.55 3.68
CA GLU A 53 -1.75 6.34 2.85
C GLU A 53 -2.30 5.10 3.58
N ILE A 54 -1.98 4.95 4.88
CA ILE A 54 -2.47 3.84 5.69
C ILE A 54 -3.99 3.89 5.86
N ALA A 55 -4.56 5.06 6.13
CA ALA A 55 -6.00 5.22 6.28
C ALA A 55 -6.73 4.81 5.00
N LEU A 56 -6.29 5.31 3.84
CA LEU A 56 -6.84 4.95 2.54
C LEU A 56 -6.73 3.44 2.25
N LEU A 57 -5.55 2.85 2.48
CA LEU A 57 -5.33 1.41 2.25
C LEU A 57 -6.17 0.51 3.15
N LYS A 58 -6.53 0.96 4.35
CA LYS A 58 -7.43 0.21 5.25
C LYS A 58 -8.88 0.19 4.77
N GLU A 59 -9.32 1.27 4.13
CA GLU A 59 -10.68 1.40 3.60
C GLU A 59 -10.83 0.74 2.23
N LEU A 60 -9.75 0.70 1.45
CA LEU A 60 -9.74 0.14 0.10
C LEU A 60 -9.65 -1.38 0.14
N GLN A 61 -10.80 -2.06 0.01
CA GLN A 61 -10.88 -3.51 -0.16
C GLN A 61 -11.40 -3.82 -1.57
N HIS A 62 -10.49 -4.16 -2.47
CA HIS A 62 -10.82 -4.50 -3.85
C HIS A 62 -9.88 -5.57 -4.37
N VAL A 63 -10.38 -6.48 -5.23
CA VAL A 63 -9.60 -7.61 -5.78
C VAL A 63 -8.35 -7.15 -6.55
N ASN A 64 -8.36 -5.94 -7.08
CA ASN A 64 -7.27 -5.35 -7.85
C ASN A 64 -6.35 -4.43 -7.01
N ILE A 65 -6.54 -4.37 -5.72
CA ILE A 65 -5.71 -3.56 -4.80
C ILE A 65 -5.05 -4.50 -3.80
N VAL A 66 -3.72 -4.43 -3.71
CA VAL A 66 -2.95 -5.21 -2.74
C VAL A 66 -3.43 -4.91 -1.34
N LYS A 67 -3.94 -5.94 -0.66
CA LYS A 67 -4.59 -5.81 0.64
C LYS A 67 -3.57 -5.46 1.73
N LEU A 68 -3.85 -4.40 2.49
CA LEU A 68 -3.14 -4.12 3.74
C LEU A 68 -3.72 -5.00 4.86
N ILE A 69 -2.93 -5.97 5.32
CA ILE A 69 -3.34 -6.94 6.35
C ILE A 69 -3.21 -6.34 7.75
N GLU A 70 -2.07 -5.71 8.04
CA GLU A 70 -1.76 -5.20 9.37
C GLU A 70 -0.80 -4.02 9.32
N VAL A 71 -0.90 -3.15 10.32
CA VAL A 71 0.04 -2.05 10.55
C VAL A 71 0.69 -2.24 11.91
N VAL A 72 1.99 -2.50 11.91
CA VAL A 72 2.79 -2.65 13.13
C VAL A 72 3.57 -1.38 13.37
N ASN A 73 3.11 -0.58 14.33
CA ASN A 73 3.79 0.65 14.74
C ASN A 73 4.57 0.41 16.04
N THR A 74 5.86 0.67 16.01
CA THR A 74 6.73 0.65 17.18
C THR A 74 7.42 1.99 17.33
N ILE A 75 8.00 2.27 18.50
CA ILE A 75 8.72 3.54 18.75
C ILE A 75 9.74 3.84 17.64
N LYS A 76 10.45 2.82 17.15
CA LYS A 76 11.55 2.98 16.17
C LYS A 76 11.17 2.69 14.73
N LYS A 77 10.05 2.00 14.46
CA LYS A 77 9.76 1.47 13.12
C LYS A 77 8.26 1.40 12.86
N LEU A 78 7.88 1.79 11.65
CA LEU A 78 6.57 1.53 11.10
C LEU A 78 6.70 0.42 10.05
N THR A 79 5.93 -0.65 10.21
CA THR A 79 5.92 -1.77 9.26
C THR A 79 4.50 -1.99 8.78
N LEU A 80 4.30 -1.96 7.48
CA LEU A 80 3.05 -2.31 6.82
C LEU A 80 3.15 -3.76 6.35
N VAL A 81 2.14 -4.55 6.66
CA VAL A 81 2.03 -5.95 6.25
C VAL A 81 1.00 -6.04 5.15
N PHE A 82 1.41 -6.43 3.97
CA PHE A 82 0.57 -6.62 2.80
C PHE A 82 0.45 -8.09 2.43
N GLU A 83 -0.58 -8.44 1.68
CA GLU A 83 -0.60 -9.70 0.96
C GLU A 83 0.60 -9.78 0.01
N TYR A 84 1.11 -10.98 -0.18
CA TYR A 84 2.26 -11.20 -1.05
C TYR A 84 1.81 -11.44 -2.49
N VAL A 85 2.29 -10.59 -3.40
CA VAL A 85 2.11 -10.76 -4.84
C VAL A 85 3.44 -11.28 -5.43
N PRO A 86 3.46 -12.47 -6.03
CA PRO A 86 4.72 -13.12 -6.45
C PRO A 86 5.36 -12.48 -7.68
N GLN A 87 4.60 -11.73 -8.45
CA GLN A 87 5.07 -11.08 -9.68
C GLN A 87 4.93 -9.57 -9.61
N ASP A 88 5.97 -8.88 -10.02
CA ASP A 88 5.96 -7.44 -10.19
C ASP A 88 6.01 -7.11 -11.70
N LEU A 89 5.29 -6.05 -12.07
CA LEU A 89 5.14 -5.65 -13.47
C LEU A 89 6.49 -5.34 -14.13
N LYS A 90 7.42 -4.74 -13.39
CA LYS A 90 8.75 -4.44 -13.90
C LYS A 90 9.50 -5.72 -14.26
N LYS A 91 9.44 -6.71 -13.38
CA LYS A 91 10.07 -8.01 -13.61
C LYS A 91 9.48 -8.71 -14.84
N ILE A 92 8.15 -8.65 -14.99
CA ILE A 92 7.47 -9.19 -16.18
C ILE A 92 7.93 -8.46 -17.46
N ILE A 93 8.06 -7.12 -17.41
CA ILE A 93 8.54 -6.33 -18.54
C ILE A 93 9.99 -6.68 -18.88
N ASP A 94 10.84 -6.80 -17.87
CA ASP A 94 12.27 -7.11 -18.06
C ASP A 94 12.46 -8.53 -18.61
N GLU A 95 11.69 -9.52 -18.14
CA GLU A 95 11.73 -10.91 -18.60
C GLU A 95 11.15 -11.09 -20.01
N THR A 96 10.16 -10.27 -20.41
CA THR A 96 9.57 -10.33 -21.76
C THR A 96 10.32 -9.47 -22.78
N ASN A 97 11.37 -8.76 -22.36
CA ASN A 97 12.11 -7.79 -23.16
C ASN A 97 13.22 -8.43 -24.03
N ASP A 98 13.05 -9.68 -24.48
CA ASP A 98 13.85 -10.28 -25.56
C ASP A 98 13.65 -9.59 -26.93
N GLY A 99 13.40 -8.26 -26.91
CA GLY A 99 13.23 -7.42 -28.11
C GLY A 99 11.84 -7.43 -28.70
N LYS A 100 10.85 -8.15 -28.14
CA LYS A 100 9.49 -8.26 -28.71
C LYS A 100 8.43 -7.44 -27.96
N GLY A 101 8.75 -6.90 -26.76
CA GLY A 101 7.80 -6.13 -25.95
C GLY A 101 6.58 -6.94 -25.47
N LEU A 102 5.80 -6.36 -24.58
CA LEU A 102 4.54 -6.94 -24.15
C LEU A 102 3.55 -7.04 -25.31
N ASN A 103 2.82 -8.15 -25.43
CA ASN A 103 1.79 -8.27 -26.45
C ASN A 103 0.66 -7.23 -26.20
N LYS A 104 -0.06 -6.86 -27.29
CA LYS A 104 -1.12 -5.84 -27.25
C LYS A 104 -2.21 -6.14 -26.21
N LEU A 105 -2.52 -7.42 -25.96
CA LEU A 105 -3.53 -7.83 -24.99
C LEU A 105 -3.04 -7.56 -23.56
N THR A 106 -1.81 -7.93 -23.26
CA THR A 106 -1.20 -7.66 -21.95
C THR A 106 -1.12 -6.17 -21.64
N ILE A 107 -0.73 -5.35 -22.64
CA ILE A 107 -0.72 -3.89 -22.53
C ILE A 107 -2.12 -3.37 -22.24
N LYS A 108 -3.12 -3.80 -23.00
CA LYS A 108 -4.52 -3.36 -22.85
C LYS A 108 -5.06 -3.71 -21.45
N VAL A 109 -4.81 -4.93 -20.96
CA VAL A 109 -5.22 -5.37 -19.61
C VAL A 109 -4.52 -4.55 -18.55
N SER A 110 -3.21 -4.34 -18.66
CA SER A 110 -2.43 -3.53 -17.71
C SER A 110 -2.90 -2.07 -17.66
N ILE A 111 -3.18 -1.47 -18.82
CA ILE A 111 -3.70 -0.10 -18.89
C ILE A 111 -5.08 -0.01 -18.25
N ASN A 112 -6.00 -0.92 -18.55
CA ASN A 112 -7.32 -0.93 -17.93
C ASN A 112 -7.23 -1.10 -16.40
N TYR A 113 -6.29 -1.91 -15.93
CA TYR A 113 -6.03 -2.09 -14.51
C TYR A 113 -5.55 -0.80 -13.84
N ILE A 114 -4.58 -0.10 -14.45
CA ILE A 114 -4.07 1.18 -13.97
C ILE A 114 -5.18 2.24 -13.95
N PHE A 115 -5.98 2.34 -15.01
CA PHE A 115 -7.13 3.26 -15.03
C PHE A 115 -8.13 2.95 -13.94
N SER A 116 -8.45 1.68 -13.70
CA SER A 116 -9.34 1.27 -12.62
C SER A 116 -8.82 1.73 -11.25
N LEU A 117 -7.51 1.57 -10.99
CA LEU A 117 -6.88 2.04 -9.75
C LEU A 117 -6.93 3.57 -9.60
N ILE A 118 -6.70 4.32 -10.70
CA ILE A 118 -6.77 5.79 -10.69
C ILE A 118 -8.21 6.24 -10.40
N PHE A 119 -9.21 5.64 -11.06
CA PHE A 119 -10.62 5.97 -10.81
C PHE A 119 -11.03 5.67 -9.37
N ILE A 120 -10.60 4.55 -8.80
CA ILE A 120 -10.87 4.21 -7.40
C ILE A 120 -10.25 5.25 -6.48
N LYS A 121 -9.00 5.66 -6.72
CA LYS A 121 -8.33 6.68 -5.92
C LYS A 121 -9.07 8.02 -5.99
N LEU A 122 -9.42 8.49 -7.19
CA LEU A 122 -10.17 9.74 -7.38
C LEU A 122 -11.55 9.68 -6.73
N TYR A 123 -12.24 8.55 -6.82
CA TYR A 123 -13.54 8.35 -6.19
C TYR A 123 -13.45 8.41 -4.65
N VAL A 124 -12.43 7.81 -4.06
CA VAL A 124 -12.18 7.85 -2.61
C VAL A 124 -11.86 9.27 -2.16
N GLU A 125 -10.99 9.99 -2.89
CA GLU A 125 -10.68 11.39 -2.58
C GLU A 125 -11.94 12.28 -2.67
N LEU A 126 -12.81 12.05 -3.64
CA LEU A 126 -14.07 12.76 -3.79
C LEU A 126 -15.02 12.49 -2.61
N ILE A 127 -15.16 11.23 -2.20
CA ILE A 127 -15.99 10.86 -1.02
C ILE A 127 -15.47 11.53 0.25
N ILE A 128 -14.16 11.53 0.46
CA ILE A 128 -13.55 12.18 1.63
C ILE A 128 -13.85 13.69 1.59
N TYR A 129 -13.70 14.33 0.43
CA TYR A 129 -14.00 15.74 0.26
C TYR A 129 -15.48 16.07 0.56
N ILE A 130 -16.41 15.26 0.04
CA ILE A 130 -17.86 15.43 0.28
C ILE A 130 -18.17 15.25 1.76
N ASN A 131 -17.63 14.24 2.43
CA ASN A 131 -17.87 14.00 3.85
C ASN A 131 -17.32 15.12 4.72
N ILE A 132 -16.13 15.65 4.43
CA ILE A 132 -15.54 16.78 5.15
C ILE A 132 -16.41 18.04 4.94
N LYS A 133 -16.84 18.31 3.71
CA LYS A 133 -17.70 19.46 3.41
C LYS A 133 -19.03 19.37 4.16
N PHE A 134 -19.68 18.22 4.15
CA PHE A 134 -20.94 17.96 4.85
C PHE A 134 -20.76 18.12 6.37
N PHE A 135 -19.66 17.63 6.94
CA PHE A 135 -19.36 17.79 8.37
C PHE A 135 -19.13 19.25 8.75
N ILE A 136 -18.42 20.02 7.94
CA ILE A 136 -18.23 21.47 8.15
C ILE A 136 -19.57 22.20 8.10
N GLU A 137 -20.46 21.84 7.17
CA GLU A 137 -21.78 22.45 7.01
C GLU A 137 -22.69 22.17 8.22
N ILE A 138 -22.67 20.92 8.75
CA ILE A 138 -23.38 20.60 10.01
C ILE A 138 -22.82 21.41 11.19
N LEU A 139 -21.49 21.47 11.34
CA LEU A 139 -20.86 22.24 12.42
C LEU A 139 -21.23 23.71 12.34
N SER A 140 -21.30 24.30 11.14
CA SER A 140 -21.70 25.71 10.98
C SER A 140 -23.14 25.96 11.37
N GLN A 141 -24.06 24.99 11.25
CA GLN A 141 -25.45 25.08 11.65
C GLN A 141 -25.67 24.89 13.16
N VAL A 142 -24.72 24.25 13.85
CA VAL A 142 -24.79 23.99 15.30
C VAL A 142 -24.18 25.12 16.12
N ILE A 143 -23.28 25.92 15.51
CA ILE A 143 -22.55 27.01 16.18
C ILE A 143 -23.32 28.36 16.06
N TYR A 144 -24.31 28.48 15.16
CA TYR A 144 -25.21 29.62 15.02
C TYR A 144 -26.61 29.25 15.51
#